data_ebf633e4184c85638d89aa55cdc23bc5
#
_entry.id   ebf633e4184c85638d89aa55cdc23bc5
#
_cell.length_a   1.000
_cell.length_b   1.000
_cell.length_c   1.000
_cell.angle_alpha   90.00
_cell.angle_beta   90.00
_cell.angle_gamma   90.00
#
_symmetry.space_group_name_H-M   'P 1'
#
loop_
_entity.id
_entity.type
_entity.pdbx_description
1 polymer ?
#
loop_
_entity_poly.entity_id
_entity_poly.type
_entity_poly.pdbx_seq_one_letter_code
_entity_poly.pdbx_strand_id
1 'polypeptide(L)'
;MYKKLYLFIGLFILLVSLISCAKKESESNTSSTSIFKAVGYSGTILSSPDGITWTSSTWDSQNYGTSKNLSGITYGNSTYVAVGWYSTIISSSDGNTWTERNSGKSWDLSGVTYGNSTFVVVGWKGTIFTSSDGSSWEKRTSGTTRYLNGIAYGNGTFVVIGHATILTSSDGYSWENRNFEWNKPLSKPSNYFSGVTYGNNTYVAVGWSGRILTSPDGITWTEQVSGTSNNLENVIFENGSFLAVGYSGTILTSPDGISWTERNSGTLKNLNGVAYGNSIYVAVGYTGTILTSPDGVTWTERDSGISNYLSGVTFSR
;
A
#
# COMPACT_ATOMS: atom_id res chain seq x y z
N MET A 1 -101.93 -2.41 11.61
CA MET A 1 -100.92 -2.85 12.56
C MET A 1 -99.68 -3.34 11.78
N TYR A 2 -98.81 -2.40 11.48
CA TYR A 2 -97.65 -2.63 10.58
C TYR A 2 -96.36 -2.81 11.43
N LYS A 3 -95.77 -3.95 11.29
CA LYS A 3 -94.42 -4.17 11.80
C LYS A 3 -93.39 -3.70 10.76
N LYS A 4 -92.60 -2.71 11.06
CA LYS A 4 -91.51 -2.25 10.20
C LYS A 4 -90.36 -3.21 10.38
N LEU A 5 -89.97 -3.87 9.28
CA LEU A 5 -88.76 -4.65 9.15
C LEU A 5 -87.60 -3.76 8.81
N TYR A 6 -86.63 -3.57 9.71
CA TYR A 6 -85.35 -2.86 9.45
C TYR A 6 -84.40 -3.80 8.79
N LEU A 7 -84.14 -3.58 7.52
CA LEU A 7 -83.06 -4.27 6.80
C LEU A 7 -81.75 -3.60 7.10
N PHE A 8 -80.86 -4.28 7.81
CA PHE A 8 -79.45 -3.84 8.03
C PHE A 8 -78.68 -4.19 6.76
N ILE A 9 -78.35 -3.20 5.95
CA ILE A 9 -77.43 -3.32 4.85
C ILE A 9 -76.02 -3.11 5.49
N GLY A 10 -75.31 -4.20 5.78
CA GLY A 10 -73.90 -4.19 6.17
C GLY A 10 -73.04 -3.81 4.95
N LEU A 11 -72.54 -2.58 4.95
CA LEU A 11 -71.58 -2.13 3.95
C LEU A 11 -70.23 -2.78 4.28
N PHE A 12 -69.88 -3.88 3.60
CA PHE A 12 -68.58 -4.49 3.62
C PHE A 12 -67.63 -3.58 2.80
N ILE A 13 -66.90 -2.69 3.50
CA ILE A 13 -65.82 -1.95 2.88
C ILE A 13 -64.65 -2.92 2.80
N LEU A 14 -64.43 -3.44 1.58
CA LEU A 14 -63.23 -4.21 1.24
C LEU A 14 -62.07 -3.23 1.17
N LEU A 15 -61.29 -3.14 2.24
CA LEU A 15 -59.98 -2.46 2.24
C LEU A 15 -59.01 -3.30 1.43
N VAL A 16 -58.92 -3.02 0.12
CA VAL A 16 -57.82 -3.51 -0.70
C VAL A 16 -56.58 -2.70 -0.27
N SER A 17 -55.81 -3.29 0.62
CA SER A 17 -54.47 -2.78 0.88
C SER A 17 -53.64 -2.99 -0.38
N LEU A 18 -53.51 -1.94 -1.17
CA LEU A 18 -52.44 -1.82 -2.17
C LEU A 18 -51.10 -1.85 -1.40
N ILE A 19 -50.53 -3.03 -1.29
CA ILE A 19 -49.10 -3.17 -0.98
C ILE A 19 -48.39 -2.63 -2.21
N SER A 20 -48.16 -1.33 -2.21
CA SER A 20 -47.16 -0.72 -3.06
C SER A 20 -45.83 -1.33 -2.65
N CYS A 21 -45.38 -2.30 -3.42
CA CYS A 21 -44.01 -2.75 -3.38
C CYS A 21 -43.13 -1.58 -3.85
N ALA A 22 -42.91 -0.60 -2.97
CA ALA A 22 -41.89 0.38 -3.16
C ALA A 22 -40.59 -0.44 -3.21
N LYS A 23 -40.14 -0.65 -4.45
CA LYS A 23 -38.77 -1.05 -4.72
C LYS A 23 -37.93 -0.01 -4.01
N LYS A 24 -37.44 -0.36 -2.84
CA LYS A 24 -36.45 0.41 -2.14
C LYS A 24 -35.24 0.37 -3.08
N GLU A 25 -35.14 1.36 -3.93
CA GLU A 25 -33.88 1.67 -4.57
C GLU A 25 -32.92 1.83 -3.42
N SER A 26 -32.08 0.84 -3.23
CA SER A 26 -30.89 0.99 -2.41
C SER A 26 -30.12 2.11 -3.11
N GLU A 27 -30.30 3.35 -2.63
CA GLU A 27 -29.26 4.34 -2.84
C GLU A 27 -27.98 3.65 -2.38
N SER A 28 -27.17 3.21 -3.33
CA SER A 28 -25.80 2.89 -3.09
C SER A 28 -25.14 4.20 -2.71
N ASN A 29 -25.29 4.61 -1.46
CA ASN A 29 -24.33 5.45 -0.82
C ASN A 29 -23.01 4.69 -0.89
N THR A 30 -22.29 4.87 -1.98
CA THR A 30 -20.85 4.60 -2.04
C THR A 30 -20.15 5.67 -1.20
N SER A 31 -20.41 5.68 0.11
CA SER A 31 -19.42 6.19 1.03
C SER A 31 -18.25 5.26 0.81
N SER A 32 -17.16 5.75 0.25
CA SER A 32 -15.91 5.01 0.19
C SER A 32 -15.53 4.72 1.64
N THR A 33 -15.90 3.54 2.12
CA THR A 33 -15.48 3.10 3.45
C THR A 33 -13.98 2.94 3.36
N SER A 34 -13.26 3.75 4.13
CA SER A 34 -11.80 3.63 4.25
C SER A 34 -11.44 2.21 4.64
N ILE A 35 -10.53 1.58 3.89
CA ILE A 35 -10.23 0.16 4.00
C ILE A 35 -8.75 -0.13 3.79
N PHE A 36 -8.21 -1.06 4.56
CA PHE A 36 -6.89 -1.64 4.32
C PHE A 36 -6.93 -2.65 3.17
N LYS A 37 -5.92 -2.60 2.32
CA LYS A 37 -5.64 -3.62 1.29
C LYS A 37 -4.21 -4.11 1.45
N ALA A 38 -4.03 -5.43 1.59
CA ALA A 38 -2.72 -6.07 1.58
C ALA A 38 -2.59 -6.96 0.34
N VAL A 39 -1.41 -6.94 -0.27
CA VAL A 39 -1.11 -7.72 -1.47
C VAL A 39 0.11 -8.60 -1.26
N GLY A 40 0.21 -9.68 -2.04
CA GLY A 40 1.32 -10.60 -1.87
C GLY A 40 1.47 -11.62 -2.99
N TYR A 41 2.14 -12.72 -2.66
CA TYR A 41 2.46 -13.79 -3.60
C TYR A 41 1.21 -14.50 -4.09
N SER A 42 1.33 -15.08 -5.28
CA SER A 42 0.25 -15.81 -5.94
C SER A 42 -1.03 -14.97 -6.16
N GLY A 43 -0.87 -13.66 -6.43
CA GLY A 43 -2.00 -12.76 -6.67
C GLY A 43 -2.89 -12.53 -5.43
N THR A 44 -2.36 -12.81 -4.25
CA THR A 44 -3.11 -12.62 -2.99
C THR A 44 -3.48 -11.15 -2.80
N ILE A 45 -4.76 -10.91 -2.49
CA ILE A 45 -5.29 -9.61 -2.09
C ILE A 45 -6.17 -9.84 -0.86
N LEU A 46 -5.86 -9.16 0.23
CA LEU A 46 -6.65 -9.14 1.45
C LEU A 46 -7.30 -7.78 1.65
N SER A 47 -8.45 -7.77 2.28
CA SER A 47 -9.20 -6.56 2.62
C SER A 47 -9.59 -6.56 4.08
N SER A 48 -9.50 -5.40 4.73
CA SER A 48 -9.93 -5.23 6.11
C SER A 48 -10.45 -3.81 6.35
N PRO A 49 -11.66 -3.65 6.91
CA PRO A 49 -12.19 -2.32 7.26
C PRO A 49 -11.52 -1.75 8.52
N ASP A 50 -10.98 -2.61 9.39
CA ASP A 50 -10.51 -2.28 10.72
C ASP A 50 -9.04 -2.64 11.00
N GLY A 51 -8.37 -3.29 10.04
CA GLY A 51 -7.02 -3.83 10.20
C GLY A 51 -6.95 -5.11 11.04
N ILE A 52 -8.06 -5.56 11.61
CA ILE A 52 -8.15 -6.71 12.54
C ILE A 52 -8.77 -7.92 11.86
N THR A 53 -9.91 -7.71 11.20
CA THR A 53 -10.66 -8.76 10.51
C THR A 53 -10.31 -8.71 9.03
N TRP A 54 -9.76 -9.80 8.51
CA TRP A 54 -9.29 -9.87 7.13
C TRP A 54 -10.10 -10.85 6.30
N THR A 55 -10.42 -10.44 5.08
CA THR A 55 -11.09 -11.27 4.08
C THR A 55 -10.20 -11.39 2.85
N SER A 56 -10.05 -12.62 2.36
CA SER A 56 -9.30 -12.89 1.14
C SER A 56 -10.18 -12.66 -0.07
N SER A 57 -9.68 -11.88 -1.02
CA SER A 57 -10.14 -11.89 -2.40
C SER A 57 -8.95 -12.31 -3.26
N THR A 58 -9.12 -13.32 -4.07
CA THR A 58 -8.13 -13.66 -5.09
C THR A 58 -8.44 -12.86 -6.34
N TRP A 59 -7.45 -12.16 -6.87
CA TRP A 59 -7.54 -11.71 -8.24
C TRP A 59 -7.64 -12.94 -9.13
N ASP A 60 -8.80 -13.13 -9.75
CA ASP A 60 -9.08 -14.31 -10.56
C ASP A 60 -8.22 -14.29 -11.83
N SER A 61 -7.15 -15.07 -11.80
CA SER A 61 -6.27 -15.32 -12.95
C SER A 61 -6.88 -16.30 -13.96
N GLN A 62 -8.20 -16.52 -13.98
CA GLN A 62 -8.85 -17.50 -14.86
C GLN A 62 -8.47 -17.36 -16.34
N ASN A 63 -7.93 -16.20 -16.74
CA ASN A 63 -7.50 -15.98 -18.11
C ASN A 63 -5.98 -16.06 -18.34
N TYR A 64 -5.11 -16.19 -17.34
CA TYR A 64 -3.66 -16.05 -17.53
C TYR A 64 -2.77 -17.15 -16.91
N GLY A 65 -3.31 -18.22 -16.37
CA GLY A 65 -2.59 -19.48 -16.05
C GLY A 65 -1.42 -19.40 -15.07
N THR A 66 -1.04 -18.24 -14.56
CA THR A 66 0.02 -18.06 -13.57
C THR A 66 -0.38 -17.02 -12.52
N SER A 67 -0.39 -17.44 -11.27
CA SER A 67 -0.53 -16.56 -10.12
C SER A 67 0.70 -15.64 -10.05
N LYS A 68 0.55 -14.38 -10.47
CA LYS A 68 1.64 -13.40 -10.46
C LYS A 68 1.83 -12.84 -9.05
N ASN A 69 3.07 -12.75 -8.60
CA ASN A 69 3.37 -12.15 -7.31
C ASN A 69 3.19 -10.63 -7.35
N LEU A 70 2.47 -10.08 -6.38
CA LEU A 70 2.31 -8.64 -6.19
C LEU A 70 3.35 -8.16 -5.18
N SER A 71 4.05 -7.07 -5.49
CA SER A 71 5.16 -6.53 -4.70
C SER A 71 4.76 -5.28 -3.91
N GLY A 72 3.92 -4.43 -4.47
CA GLY A 72 3.53 -3.16 -3.87
C GLY A 72 2.11 -2.74 -4.22
N ILE A 73 1.53 -1.89 -3.40
CA ILE A 73 0.18 -1.34 -3.57
C ILE A 73 0.13 0.10 -3.06
N THR A 74 -0.63 0.94 -3.75
CA THR A 74 -0.96 2.31 -3.32
C THR A 74 -2.43 2.63 -3.59
N TYR A 75 -2.92 3.68 -2.94
CA TYR A 75 -4.22 4.28 -3.20
C TYR A 75 -4.05 5.77 -3.49
N GLY A 76 -4.68 6.24 -4.54
CA GLY A 76 -4.69 7.65 -4.92
C GLY A 76 -5.73 7.90 -6.00
N ASN A 77 -6.23 9.13 -6.12
CA ASN A 77 -7.25 9.50 -7.10
C ASN A 77 -8.42 8.49 -7.16
N SER A 78 -8.93 8.09 -5.99
CA SER A 78 -10.01 7.09 -5.84
C SER A 78 -9.73 5.73 -6.53
N THR A 79 -8.45 5.39 -6.71
CA THR A 79 -8.03 4.17 -7.41
C THR A 79 -6.93 3.47 -6.63
N TYR A 80 -7.09 2.16 -6.44
CA TYR A 80 -6.01 1.28 -5.99
C TYR A 80 -5.18 0.87 -7.21
N VAL A 81 -3.87 0.88 -7.05
CA VAL A 81 -2.93 0.34 -8.03
C VAL A 81 -1.98 -0.61 -7.32
N ALA A 82 -1.94 -1.86 -7.77
CA ALA A 82 -0.97 -2.85 -7.30
C ALA A 82 -0.05 -3.28 -8.45
N VAL A 83 1.22 -3.52 -8.11
CA VAL A 83 2.28 -3.84 -9.06
C VAL A 83 3.04 -5.09 -8.64
N GLY A 84 3.66 -5.77 -9.59
CA GLY A 84 4.38 -7.00 -9.27
C GLY A 84 5.24 -7.57 -10.40
N TRP A 85 5.53 -8.85 -10.27
CA TRP A 85 6.41 -9.57 -11.18
C TRP A 85 5.85 -9.64 -12.59
N TYR A 86 6.75 -9.83 -13.58
CA TYR A 86 6.40 -9.89 -14.99
C TYR A 86 5.65 -8.67 -15.51
N SER A 87 6.03 -7.47 -15.02
CA SER A 87 5.40 -6.19 -15.39
C SER A 87 3.92 -6.10 -15.03
N THR A 88 3.48 -6.85 -14.04
CA THR A 88 2.08 -6.83 -13.62
C THR A 88 1.72 -5.46 -13.05
N ILE A 89 0.68 -4.84 -13.59
CA ILE A 89 -0.03 -3.71 -13.03
C ILE A 89 -1.51 -4.07 -13.03
N ILE A 90 -2.15 -3.99 -11.88
CA ILE A 90 -3.60 -4.12 -11.73
C ILE A 90 -4.16 -2.91 -11.04
N SER A 91 -5.36 -2.48 -11.40
CA SER A 91 -6.05 -1.38 -10.74
C SER A 91 -7.49 -1.69 -10.45
N SER A 92 -8.03 -1.00 -9.44
CA SER A 92 -9.41 -1.15 -8.97
C SER A 92 -9.93 0.16 -8.39
N SER A 93 -11.17 0.53 -8.71
CA SER A 93 -11.84 1.68 -8.10
C SER A 93 -12.57 1.32 -6.80
N ASP A 94 -12.94 0.05 -6.63
CA ASP A 94 -13.71 -0.45 -5.48
C ASP A 94 -12.87 -1.32 -4.51
N GLY A 95 -11.64 -1.67 -4.93
CA GLY A 95 -10.75 -2.56 -4.18
C GLY A 95 -11.17 -4.03 -4.19
N ASN A 96 -12.23 -4.39 -4.94
CA ASN A 96 -12.76 -5.77 -5.03
C ASN A 96 -12.64 -6.31 -6.45
N THR A 97 -12.96 -5.49 -7.44
CA THR A 97 -12.86 -5.85 -8.86
C THR A 97 -11.56 -5.28 -9.42
N TRP A 98 -10.65 -6.17 -9.81
CA TRP A 98 -9.32 -5.79 -10.29
C TRP A 98 -9.19 -6.03 -11.79
N THR A 99 -8.61 -5.06 -12.48
CA THR A 99 -8.36 -5.12 -13.92
C THR A 99 -6.86 -5.06 -14.18
N GLU A 100 -6.33 -6.01 -14.96
CA GLU A 100 -4.94 -5.95 -15.43
C GLU A 100 -4.78 -4.82 -16.44
N ARG A 101 -3.68 -4.07 -16.30
CA ARG A 101 -3.34 -2.95 -17.16
C ARG A 101 -2.12 -3.29 -18.02
N ASN A 102 -2.15 -2.87 -19.27
CA ASN A 102 -1.05 -3.12 -20.18
C ASN A 102 0.10 -2.14 -19.90
N SER A 103 1.20 -2.65 -19.38
CA SER A 103 2.45 -1.89 -19.20
C SER A 103 3.47 -2.16 -20.33
N GLY A 104 3.10 -3.01 -21.30
CA GLY A 104 4.04 -3.57 -22.27
C GLY A 104 4.95 -4.63 -21.64
N LYS A 105 5.89 -5.18 -22.43
CA LYS A 105 6.89 -6.11 -21.89
C LYS A 105 7.99 -5.34 -21.17
N SER A 106 8.19 -5.59 -19.91
CA SER A 106 9.20 -4.95 -19.06
C SER A 106 9.68 -5.95 -18.00
N TRP A 107 10.33 -5.44 -16.97
CA TRP A 107 10.90 -6.18 -15.86
C TRP A 107 9.97 -6.16 -14.65
N ASP A 108 10.29 -6.94 -13.63
CA ASP A 108 9.55 -6.95 -12.37
C ASP A 108 9.41 -5.55 -11.79
N LEU A 109 8.21 -5.23 -11.32
CA LEU A 109 7.86 -3.97 -10.69
C LEU A 109 7.89 -4.15 -9.16
N SER A 110 8.48 -3.17 -8.47
CA SER A 110 8.76 -3.29 -7.03
C SER A 110 7.96 -2.30 -6.20
N GLY A 111 7.89 -1.04 -6.63
CA GLY A 111 7.27 0.04 -5.88
C GLY A 111 6.28 0.85 -6.70
N VAL A 112 5.28 1.41 -6.01
CA VAL A 112 4.28 2.31 -6.59
C VAL A 112 3.90 3.38 -5.57
N THR A 113 3.73 4.61 -6.05
CA THR A 113 3.22 5.74 -5.25
C THR A 113 2.28 6.61 -6.07
N TYR A 114 1.49 7.42 -5.39
CA TYR A 114 0.69 8.48 -5.99
C TYR A 114 1.08 9.82 -5.38
N GLY A 115 1.36 10.79 -6.22
CA GLY A 115 1.69 12.15 -5.84
C GLY A 115 1.59 13.09 -7.03
N ASN A 116 1.40 14.39 -6.81
CA ASN A 116 1.27 15.38 -7.88
C ASN A 116 0.32 14.93 -9.01
N SER A 117 -0.85 14.38 -8.64
CA SER A 117 -1.86 13.85 -9.57
C SER A 117 -1.35 12.76 -10.52
N THR A 118 -0.26 12.06 -10.17
CA THR A 118 0.39 11.06 -11.01
C THR A 118 0.72 9.81 -10.20
N PHE A 119 0.36 8.65 -10.71
CA PHE A 119 0.91 7.38 -10.27
C PHE A 119 2.29 7.18 -10.88
N VAL A 120 3.24 6.78 -10.08
CA VAL A 120 4.58 6.41 -10.54
C VAL A 120 4.91 5.02 -10.04
N VAL A 121 5.32 4.15 -10.97
CA VAL A 121 5.73 2.76 -10.72
C VAL A 121 7.20 2.63 -11.05
N VAL A 122 7.94 1.92 -10.19
CA VAL A 122 9.36 1.66 -10.37
C VAL A 122 9.68 0.16 -10.28
N GLY A 123 10.79 -0.26 -10.90
CA GLY A 123 11.16 -1.66 -10.90
C GLY A 123 12.56 -1.95 -11.42
N TRP A 124 12.78 -3.21 -11.76
CA TRP A 124 14.07 -3.72 -12.18
C TRP A 124 14.56 -3.08 -13.48
N LYS A 125 15.89 -3.05 -13.63
CA LYS A 125 16.60 -2.47 -14.79
C LYS A 125 16.18 -1.03 -15.10
N GLY A 126 15.95 -0.23 -14.06
CA GLY A 126 15.61 1.19 -14.19
C GLY A 126 14.23 1.43 -14.79
N THR A 127 13.32 0.46 -14.67
CA THR A 127 11.96 0.61 -15.18
C THR A 127 11.21 1.67 -14.40
N ILE A 128 10.60 2.63 -15.11
CA ILE A 128 9.65 3.62 -14.58
C ILE A 128 8.45 3.69 -15.53
N PHE A 129 7.25 3.65 -14.97
CA PHE A 129 5.99 3.96 -15.65
C PHE A 129 5.24 5.04 -14.89
N THR A 130 4.47 5.85 -15.63
CA THR A 130 3.57 6.86 -15.07
C THR A 130 2.18 6.72 -15.63
N SER A 131 1.19 7.13 -14.82
CA SER A 131 -0.23 7.18 -15.20
C SER A 131 -0.93 8.28 -14.41
N SER A 132 -1.83 9.03 -15.03
CA SER A 132 -2.68 10.00 -14.34
C SER A 132 -3.95 9.35 -13.75
N ASP A 133 -4.38 8.22 -14.32
CA ASP A 133 -5.68 7.57 -14.04
C ASP A 133 -5.57 6.13 -13.47
N GLY A 134 -4.33 5.59 -13.38
CA GLY A 134 -4.09 4.21 -12.97
C GLY A 134 -4.49 3.17 -14.02
N SER A 135 -4.90 3.60 -15.22
CA SER A 135 -5.40 2.72 -16.30
C SER A 135 -4.48 2.70 -17.51
N SER A 136 -4.03 3.87 -17.94
CA SER A 136 -3.15 4.07 -19.09
C SER A 136 -1.74 4.36 -18.62
N TRP A 137 -0.74 3.58 -19.04
CA TRP A 137 0.62 3.64 -18.53
C TRP A 137 1.63 3.98 -19.62
N GLU A 138 2.50 4.92 -19.31
CA GLU A 138 3.57 5.34 -20.21
C GLU A 138 4.94 5.09 -19.57
N LYS A 139 5.85 4.51 -20.36
CA LYS A 139 7.22 4.26 -19.93
C LYS A 139 8.03 5.55 -19.91
N ARG A 140 8.85 5.74 -18.87
CA ARG A 140 9.76 6.89 -18.72
C ARG A 140 11.22 6.43 -18.73
N THR A 141 12.10 7.34 -19.14
CA THR A 141 13.55 7.10 -19.14
C THR A 141 14.11 7.48 -17.77
N SER A 142 14.62 6.48 -17.05
CA SER A 142 15.22 6.70 -15.72
C SER A 142 16.70 7.12 -15.76
N GLY A 143 17.37 6.97 -16.90
CA GLY A 143 18.82 7.21 -17.02
C GLY A 143 19.70 6.14 -16.34
N THR A 144 19.14 5.02 -15.87
CA THR A 144 19.87 3.96 -15.19
C THR A 144 19.38 2.56 -15.61
N THR A 145 20.23 1.55 -15.42
CA THR A 145 19.84 0.13 -15.54
C THR A 145 19.82 -0.58 -14.19
N ARG A 146 19.97 0.16 -13.09
CA ARG A 146 19.98 -0.39 -11.74
C ARG A 146 18.56 -0.75 -11.28
N TYR A 147 18.46 -1.59 -10.25
CA TYR A 147 17.18 -1.94 -9.64
C TYR A 147 16.64 -0.77 -8.84
N LEU A 148 15.39 -0.41 -9.10
CA LEU A 148 14.62 0.59 -8.38
C LEU A 148 13.60 -0.14 -7.51
N ASN A 149 13.61 0.10 -6.19
CA ASN A 149 12.81 -0.68 -5.24
C ASN A 149 11.72 0.13 -4.58
N GLY A 150 12.07 1.27 -4.00
CA GLY A 150 11.16 2.13 -3.26
C GLY A 150 10.97 3.48 -3.95
N ILE A 151 9.80 4.06 -3.77
CA ILE A 151 9.46 5.39 -4.26
C ILE A 151 8.54 6.09 -3.26
N ALA A 152 8.79 7.38 -3.03
CA ALA A 152 7.93 8.27 -2.25
C ALA A 152 7.74 9.60 -2.96
N TYR A 153 6.65 10.29 -2.63
CA TYR A 153 6.41 11.67 -3.01
C TYR A 153 6.26 12.53 -1.75
N GLY A 154 6.97 13.63 -1.71
CA GLY A 154 6.89 14.60 -0.62
C GLY A 154 7.53 15.92 -1.02
N ASN A 155 7.10 17.01 -0.42
CA ASN A 155 7.64 18.36 -0.68
C ASN A 155 7.81 18.69 -2.18
N GLY A 156 6.83 18.30 -3.01
CA GLY A 156 6.86 18.56 -4.45
C GLY A 156 7.83 17.68 -5.25
N THR A 157 8.43 16.64 -4.65
CA THR A 157 9.46 15.83 -5.29
C THR A 157 9.19 14.34 -5.12
N PHE A 158 9.29 13.60 -6.21
CA PHE A 158 9.41 12.14 -6.18
C PHE A 158 10.86 11.76 -5.88
N VAL A 159 11.04 10.84 -4.96
CA VAL A 159 12.34 10.23 -4.65
C VAL A 159 12.25 8.73 -4.86
N VAL A 160 13.11 8.20 -5.71
CA VAL A 160 13.26 6.76 -5.97
C VAL A 160 14.57 6.28 -5.39
N ILE A 161 14.52 5.14 -4.73
CA ILE A 161 15.71 4.48 -4.18
C ILE A 161 15.82 3.05 -4.69
N GLY A 162 17.05 2.53 -4.70
CA GLY A 162 17.29 1.16 -5.12
C GLY A 162 18.71 0.68 -4.85
N HIS A 163 19.22 -0.20 -5.74
CA HIS A 163 20.57 -0.70 -5.62
C HIS A 163 21.59 0.36 -6.05
N ALA A 164 22.27 0.96 -5.10
CA ALA A 164 23.25 2.03 -5.29
C ALA A 164 22.73 3.13 -6.25
N THR A 165 21.50 3.55 -6.06
CA THR A 165 20.81 4.51 -6.94
C THR A 165 19.81 5.33 -6.15
N ILE A 166 19.83 6.64 -6.36
CA ILE A 166 18.79 7.57 -5.93
C ILE A 166 18.43 8.42 -7.16
N LEU A 167 17.15 8.50 -7.49
CA LEU A 167 16.63 9.37 -8.53
C LEU A 167 15.63 10.35 -7.92
N THR A 168 15.57 11.55 -8.47
CA THR A 168 14.55 12.54 -8.11
C THR A 168 13.85 13.08 -9.35
N SER A 169 12.59 13.48 -9.17
CA SER A 169 11.76 14.11 -10.19
C SER A 169 10.74 15.03 -9.54
N SER A 170 10.53 16.23 -10.09
CA SER A 170 9.46 17.13 -9.65
C SER A 170 8.11 16.82 -10.30
N ASP A 171 8.13 16.20 -11.46
CA ASP A 171 6.95 15.96 -12.31
C ASP A 171 6.57 14.48 -12.51
N GLY A 172 7.47 13.55 -12.12
CA GLY A 172 7.34 12.12 -12.40
C GLY A 172 7.75 11.69 -13.81
N TYR A 173 8.03 12.64 -14.70
CA TYR A 173 8.34 12.39 -16.11
C TYR A 173 9.83 12.48 -16.41
N SER A 174 10.51 13.50 -15.86
CA SER A 174 11.94 13.77 -16.03
C SER A 174 12.68 13.38 -14.77
N TRP A 175 13.69 12.53 -14.89
CA TRP A 175 14.40 11.93 -13.76
C TRP A 175 15.87 12.32 -13.76
N GLU A 176 16.37 12.70 -12.59
CA GLU A 176 17.76 13.01 -12.35
C GLU A 176 18.40 12.02 -11.40
N ASN A 177 19.55 11.49 -11.79
CA ASN A 177 20.34 10.61 -10.93
C ASN A 177 21.11 11.47 -9.92
N ARG A 178 20.94 11.18 -8.63
CA ARG A 178 21.65 11.87 -7.56
C ARG A 178 22.87 11.04 -7.17
N ASN A 179 24.03 11.66 -7.31
CA ASN A 179 25.30 11.06 -6.97
C ASN A 179 25.45 11.00 -5.44
N PHE A 180 24.98 9.92 -4.84
CA PHE A 180 25.39 9.57 -3.49
C PHE A 180 26.76 8.90 -3.57
N GLU A 181 27.69 9.28 -2.70
CA GLU A 181 29.07 8.75 -2.72
C GLU A 181 29.11 7.31 -2.21
N TRP A 182 28.61 6.38 -3.04
CA TRP A 182 28.54 4.94 -2.74
C TRP A 182 29.92 4.31 -2.47
N ASN A 183 31.02 5.02 -2.85
CA ASN A 183 32.40 4.55 -2.75
C ASN A 183 33.07 4.96 -1.43
N LYS A 184 32.46 5.81 -0.60
CA LYS A 184 32.99 6.01 0.77
C LYS A 184 32.78 4.72 1.56
N PRO A 185 33.73 4.35 2.45
CA PRO A 185 33.50 3.25 3.36
C PRO A 185 32.29 3.59 4.22
N LEU A 186 31.14 3.01 3.83
CA LEU A 186 29.92 3.10 4.59
C LEU A 186 30.08 2.19 5.81
N SER A 187 29.44 2.54 6.90
CA SER A 187 29.47 1.75 8.14
C SER A 187 28.99 0.30 7.93
N LYS A 188 28.25 0.04 6.81
CA LYS A 188 27.64 -1.26 6.50
C LYS A 188 27.87 -1.67 5.04
N PRO A 189 28.00 -2.99 4.75
CA PRO A 189 28.48 -3.50 3.46
C PRO A 189 27.47 -3.42 2.30
N SER A 190 26.21 -3.07 2.55
CA SER A 190 25.16 -3.10 1.51
C SER A 190 24.75 -1.72 1.03
N ASN A 191 24.68 -1.52 -0.28
CA ASN A 191 24.11 -0.34 -0.95
C ASN A 191 22.69 -0.61 -1.49
N TYR A 192 21.98 -1.55 -0.88
CA TYR A 192 20.64 -1.93 -1.28
C TYR A 192 19.61 -1.27 -0.36
N PHE A 193 18.78 -0.39 -0.93
CA PHE A 193 17.68 0.26 -0.24
C PHE A 193 16.34 -0.27 -0.75
N SER A 194 15.41 -0.52 0.17
CA SER A 194 14.13 -1.16 -0.09
C SER A 194 12.95 -0.18 0.00
N GLY A 195 12.90 0.63 1.06
CA GLY A 195 11.78 1.53 1.35
C GLY A 195 12.21 2.98 1.55
N VAL A 196 11.37 3.92 1.12
CA VAL A 196 11.54 5.37 1.33
C VAL A 196 10.20 6.01 1.65
N THR A 197 10.23 7.01 2.53
CA THR A 197 9.06 7.84 2.89
C THR A 197 9.47 9.29 3.06
N TYR A 198 8.47 10.18 3.11
CA TYR A 198 8.65 11.59 3.47
C TYR A 198 7.72 11.95 4.62
N GLY A 199 8.24 12.63 5.60
CA GLY A 199 7.49 13.16 6.72
C GLY A 199 8.35 14.10 7.56
N ASN A 200 7.74 14.95 8.35
CA ASN A 200 8.44 15.92 9.20
C ASN A 200 9.59 16.66 8.47
N ASN A 201 9.32 17.11 7.22
CA ASN A 201 10.27 17.79 6.32
C ASN A 201 11.55 16.99 6.01
N THR A 202 11.49 15.65 6.10
CA THR A 202 12.64 14.77 5.92
C THR A 202 12.26 13.54 5.12
N TYR A 203 13.05 13.19 4.12
CA TYR A 203 13.02 11.86 3.51
C TYR A 203 13.79 10.89 4.39
N VAL A 204 13.24 9.70 4.59
CA VAL A 204 13.90 8.59 5.25
C VAL A 204 13.92 7.40 4.32
N ALA A 205 15.10 6.87 4.03
CA ALA A 205 15.31 5.66 3.23
C ALA A 205 15.88 4.55 4.11
N VAL A 206 15.33 3.34 3.97
CA VAL A 206 15.75 2.16 4.73
C VAL A 206 16.18 1.03 3.82
N GLY A 207 17.07 0.15 4.29
CA GLY A 207 17.58 -0.91 3.45
C GLY A 207 18.31 -2.02 4.20
N TRP A 208 19.05 -2.80 3.45
CA TRP A 208 19.74 -3.99 3.94
C TRP A 208 20.79 -3.66 4.98
N SER A 209 21.06 -4.63 5.85
CA SER A 209 21.99 -4.52 6.98
C SER A 209 21.62 -3.39 7.95
N GLY A 210 20.32 -3.07 8.05
CA GLY A 210 19.79 -2.04 8.93
C GLY A 210 20.22 -0.62 8.54
N ARG A 211 20.46 -0.35 7.25
CA ARG A 211 20.83 0.99 6.79
C ARG A 211 19.65 1.93 6.83
N ILE A 212 19.92 3.14 7.29
CA ILE A 212 18.99 4.27 7.26
C ILE A 212 19.73 5.49 6.73
N LEU A 213 19.14 6.18 5.78
CA LEU A 213 19.57 7.48 5.31
C LEU A 213 18.46 8.50 5.52
N THR A 214 18.84 9.74 5.82
CA THR A 214 17.93 10.89 5.89
C THR A 214 18.34 11.98 4.92
N SER A 215 17.36 12.72 4.39
CA SER A 215 17.62 13.85 3.49
C SER A 215 16.50 14.89 3.63
N PRO A 216 16.82 16.20 3.74
CA PRO A 216 15.82 17.26 3.73
C PRO A 216 15.26 17.56 2.33
N ASP A 217 16.00 17.22 1.27
CA ASP A 217 15.76 17.65 -0.11
C ASP A 217 15.70 16.50 -1.13
N GLY A 218 15.95 15.25 -0.70
CA GLY A 218 16.06 14.08 -1.58
C GLY A 218 17.39 14.03 -2.38
N ILE A 219 18.30 14.98 -2.18
CA ILE A 219 19.54 15.13 -2.92
C ILE A 219 20.74 14.84 -2.01
N THR A 220 20.78 15.51 -0.86
CA THR A 220 21.87 15.38 0.12
C THR A 220 21.45 14.38 1.20
N TRP A 221 22.17 13.25 1.32
CA TRP A 221 21.81 12.16 2.24
C TRP A 221 22.85 11.97 3.31
N THR A 222 22.36 11.70 4.53
CA THR A 222 23.18 11.42 5.71
C THR A 222 22.80 10.08 6.29
N GLU A 223 23.81 9.24 6.59
CA GLU A 223 23.62 7.93 7.22
C GLU A 223 23.29 8.08 8.71
N GLN A 224 22.30 7.30 9.18
CA GLN A 224 21.85 7.27 10.56
C GLN A 224 22.10 5.88 11.17
N VAL A 225 22.19 5.84 12.51
CA VAL A 225 22.38 4.58 13.27
C VAL A 225 21.02 3.98 13.59
N SER A 226 20.73 2.82 13.01
CA SER A 226 19.45 2.11 13.24
C SER A 226 19.43 1.27 14.53
N GLY A 227 20.58 0.90 15.08
CA GLY A 227 20.69 -0.04 16.19
C GLY A 227 20.58 -1.53 15.81
N THR A 228 20.29 -1.85 14.53
CA THR A 228 20.14 -3.24 14.06
C THR A 228 21.03 -3.55 12.85
N SER A 229 21.30 -4.84 12.64
CA SER A 229 21.90 -5.37 11.40
C SER A 229 20.88 -6.08 10.50
N ASN A 230 19.63 -6.20 10.93
CA ASN A 230 18.58 -6.81 10.14
C ASN A 230 18.21 -5.94 8.93
N ASN A 231 17.83 -6.57 7.81
CA ASN A 231 17.33 -5.84 6.65
C ASN A 231 16.02 -5.11 6.99
N LEU A 232 15.97 -3.85 6.62
CA LEU A 232 14.74 -3.04 6.71
C LEU A 232 14.09 -2.97 5.32
N GLU A 233 12.80 -3.30 5.24
CA GLU A 233 12.10 -3.46 3.96
C GLU A 233 11.18 -2.27 3.64
N ASN A 234 10.53 -1.70 4.63
CA ASN A 234 9.59 -0.61 4.43
C ASN A 234 9.67 0.42 5.56
N VAL A 235 9.29 1.65 5.26
CA VAL A 235 9.20 2.76 6.23
C VAL A 235 8.05 3.68 5.86
N ILE A 236 7.30 4.13 6.86
CA ILE A 236 6.24 5.14 6.72
C ILE A 236 6.47 6.27 7.72
N PHE A 237 5.84 7.43 7.47
CA PHE A 237 5.68 8.49 8.46
C PHE A 237 4.19 8.74 8.66
N GLU A 238 3.70 8.40 9.82
CA GLU A 238 2.30 8.61 10.20
C GLU A 238 2.20 8.89 11.70
N ASN A 239 1.15 9.59 12.09
CA ASN A 239 0.90 9.95 13.48
C ASN A 239 2.11 10.61 14.18
N GLY A 240 2.86 11.45 13.42
CA GLY A 240 4.01 12.20 13.94
C GLY A 240 5.27 11.37 14.18
N SER A 241 5.35 10.12 13.68
CA SER A 241 6.50 9.24 13.87
C SER A 241 6.83 8.45 12.61
N PHE A 242 8.12 8.23 12.38
CA PHE A 242 8.60 7.23 11.43
C PHE A 242 8.49 5.83 12.05
N LEU A 243 8.07 4.87 11.25
CA LEU A 243 8.01 3.48 11.61
C LEU A 243 8.59 2.63 10.47
N ALA A 244 9.65 1.88 10.76
CA ALA A 244 10.28 0.97 9.80
C ALA A 244 10.08 -0.49 10.23
N VAL A 245 9.88 -1.36 9.24
CA VAL A 245 9.71 -2.81 9.44
C VAL A 245 10.73 -3.58 8.62
N GLY A 246 11.07 -4.80 9.05
CA GLY A 246 12.07 -5.58 8.36
C GLY A 246 12.15 -7.05 8.78
N TYR A 247 13.30 -7.66 8.47
CA TYR A 247 13.56 -9.07 8.70
C TYR A 247 13.61 -9.42 10.20
N SER A 248 13.34 -10.69 10.49
CA SER A 248 13.31 -11.22 11.86
C SER A 248 12.37 -10.47 12.79
N GLY A 249 11.25 -9.96 12.25
CA GLY A 249 10.27 -9.22 13.02
C GLY A 249 10.71 -7.83 13.48
N THR A 250 11.77 -7.28 12.89
CA THR A 250 12.29 -5.96 13.27
C THR A 250 11.23 -4.88 13.05
N ILE A 251 10.98 -4.09 14.08
CA ILE A 251 10.20 -2.84 14.04
C ILE A 251 11.01 -1.76 14.74
N LEU A 252 11.21 -0.65 14.05
CA LEU A 252 11.89 0.54 14.60
C LEU A 252 10.94 1.72 14.53
N THR A 253 10.97 2.59 15.55
CA THR A 253 10.25 3.87 15.56
C THR A 253 11.21 5.02 15.79
N SER A 254 10.90 6.18 15.20
CA SER A 254 11.68 7.40 15.36
C SER A 254 10.80 8.64 15.23
N PRO A 255 10.89 9.63 16.11
CA PRO A 255 10.16 10.89 15.97
C PRO A 255 10.77 11.82 14.91
N ASP A 256 12.05 11.65 14.61
CA ASP A 256 12.85 12.60 13.83
C ASP A 256 13.59 11.98 12.62
N GLY A 257 13.52 10.65 12.47
CA GLY A 257 14.27 9.88 11.46
C GLY A 257 15.75 9.67 11.79
N ILE A 258 16.23 10.18 12.92
CA ILE A 258 17.63 10.17 13.37
C ILE A 258 17.80 9.19 14.53
N SER A 259 16.98 9.36 15.57
CA SER A 259 17.01 8.56 16.79
C SER A 259 16.02 7.40 16.69
N TRP A 260 16.51 6.18 16.56
CA TRP A 260 15.67 4.99 16.34
C TRP A 260 15.61 4.11 17.59
N THR A 261 14.41 3.61 17.86
CA THR A 261 14.15 2.69 18.99
C THR A 261 13.50 1.41 18.47
N GLU A 262 14.09 0.27 18.81
CA GLU A 262 13.52 -1.03 18.46
C GLU A 262 12.30 -1.35 19.33
N ARG A 263 11.27 -1.94 18.68
CA ARG A 263 10.02 -2.35 19.31
C ARG A 263 9.86 -3.86 19.22
N ASN A 264 9.32 -4.46 20.27
CA ASN A 264 9.04 -5.89 20.28
C ASN A 264 7.79 -6.19 19.43
N SER A 265 7.98 -6.83 18.30
CA SER A 265 6.89 -7.24 17.40
C SER A 265 6.16 -8.51 17.86
N GLY A 266 6.75 -9.29 18.76
CA GLY A 266 6.23 -10.61 19.18
C GLY A 266 6.46 -11.73 18.17
N THR A 267 7.17 -11.48 17.05
CA THR A 267 7.43 -12.48 15.99
C THR A 267 8.87 -12.44 15.50
N LEU A 268 9.34 -13.54 14.93
CA LEU A 268 10.61 -13.62 14.19
C LEU A 268 10.38 -13.68 12.67
N LYS A 269 9.13 -13.59 12.21
CA LYS A 269 8.81 -13.62 10.78
C LYS A 269 9.19 -12.29 10.14
N ASN A 270 9.64 -12.32 8.89
CA ASN A 270 9.98 -11.09 8.17
C ASN A 270 8.74 -10.25 7.91
N LEU A 271 8.86 -8.95 8.14
CA LEU A 271 7.84 -7.94 7.86
C LEU A 271 8.27 -7.15 6.62
N ASN A 272 7.38 -7.05 5.62
CA ASN A 272 7.69 -6.48 4.31
C ASN A 272 7.01 -5.14 4.05
N GLY A 273 5.82 -4.93 4.61
CA GLY A 273 5.03 -3.73 4.41
C GLY A 273 4.38 -3.23 5.69
N VAL A 274 4.14 -1.93 5.76
CA VAL A 274 3.43 -1.29 6.86
C VAL A 274 2.57 -0.14 6.33
N ALA A 275 1.39 0.04 6.91
CA ALA A 275 0.48 1.16 6.65
C ALA A 275 -0.17 1.64 7.95
N TYR A 276 -0.74 2.84 7.91
CA TYR A 276 -1.51 3.41 9.01
C TYR A 276 -2.86 3.93 8.50
N GLY A 277 -3.90 3.63 9.23
CA GLY A 277 -5.25 4.09 8.94
C GLY A 277 -6.20 3.76 10.09
N ASN A 278 -7.33 4.42 10.20
CA ASN A 278 -8.29 4.22 11.29
C ASN A 278 -7.64 4.17 12.69
N SER A 279 -6.62 5.01 12.90
CA SER A 279 -5.85 5.08 14.16
C SER A 279 -5.13 3.79 14.54
N ILE A 280 -4.80 2.93 13.55
CA ILE A 280 -4.08 1.69 13.77
C ILE A 280 -2.96 1.50 12.73
N TYR A 281 -1.80 1.02 13.17
CA TYR A 281 -0.75 0.52 12.29
C TYR A 281 -1.03 -0.93 11.93
N VAL A 282 -0.78 -1.28 10.68
CA VAL A 282 -0.86 -2.64 10.16
C VAL A 282 0.48 -2.99 9.50
N ALA A 283 1.18 -4.00 10.02
CA ALA A 283 2.38 -4.55 9.40
C ALA A 283 2.08 -5.94 8.82
N VAL A 284 2.59 -6.20 7.62
CA VAL A 284 2.36 -7.47 6.90
C VAL A 284 3.67 -8.12 6.49
N GLY A 285 3.67 -9.46 6.37
CA GLY A 285 4.92 -10.15 6.08
C GLY A 285 4.78 -11.61 5.64
N TYR A 286 5.85 -12.37 5.90
CA TYR A 286 5.98 -13.77 5.48
C TYR A 286 4.93 -14.65 6.14
N THR A 287 4.54 -15.72 5.43
CA THR A 287 3.58 -16.75 5.91
C THR A 287 2.26 -16.16 6.40
N GLY A 288 1.75 -15.14 5.69
CA GLY A 288 0.48 -14.49 6.00
C GLY A 288 0.49 -13.68 7.30
N THR A 289 1.68 -13.33 7.83
CA THR A 289 1.76 -12.54 9.07
C THR A 289 1.10 -11.20 8.91
N ILE A 290 0.22 -10.86 9.85
CA ILE A 290 -0.37 -9.54 10.04
C ILE A 290 -0.21 -9.16 11.51
N LEU A 291 0.38 -8.01 11.76
CA LEU A 291 0.46 -7.41 13.10
C LEU A 291 -0.29 -6.09 13.10
N THR A 292 -0.93 -5.75 14.21
CA THR A 292 -1.58 -4.46 14.41
C THR A 292 -1.09 -3.80 15.67
N SER A 293 -1.06 -2.46 15.66
CA SER A 293 -0.68 -1.65 16.81
C SER A 293 -1.43 -0.31 16.81
N PRO A 294 -2.01 0.14 17.94
CA PRO A 294 -2.62 1.45 18.04
C PRO A 294 -1.57 2.57 18.19
N ASP A 295 -0.38 2.25 18.66
CA ASP A 295 0.64 3.22 19.08
C ASP A 295 2.01 3.03 18.41
N GLY A 296 2.19 1.99 17.58
CA GLY A 296 3.47 1.62 16.97
C GLY A 296 4.45 0.96 17.94
N VAL A 297 4.05 0.72 19.20
CA VAL A 297 4.89 0.17 20.27
C VAL A 297 4.41 -1.22 20.69
N THR A 298 3.11 -1.37 20.93
CA THR A 298 2.49 -2.61 21.36
C THR A 298 1.85 -3.31 20.16
N TRP A 299 2.33 -4.50 19.81
CA TRP A 299 1.91 -5.22 18.61
C TRP A 299 1.14 -6.49 18.95
N THR A 300 0.12 -6.77 18.16
CA THR A 300 -0.73 -7.96 18.29
C THR A 300 -0.84 -8.66 16.94
N GLU A 301 -0.56 -9.98 16.90
CA GLU A 301 -0.73 -10.79 15.70
C GLU A 301 -2.22 -11.00 15.39
N ARG A 302 -2.57 -10.93 14.10
CA ARG A 302 -3.94 -11.14 13.59
C ARG A 302 -3.95 -12.31 12.63
N ASP A 303 -5.06 -13.03 12.62
CA ASP A 303 -5.26 -14.11 11.67
C ASP A 303 -5.58 -13.56 10.29
N SER A 304 -4.75 -13.86 9.32
CA SER A 304 -4.96 -13.50 7.92
C SER A 304 -5.79 -14.53 7.15
N GLY A 305 -5.97 -15.73 7.70
CA GLY A 305 -6.60 -16.87 7.04
C GLY A 305 -5.78 -17.48 5.90
N ILE A 306 -4.51 -17.07 5.71
CA ILE A 306 -3.63 -17.52 4.61
C ILE A 306 -2.22 -17.82 5.08
N SER A 307 -1.46 -18.55 4.24
CA SER A 307 -0.02 -18.80 4.44
C SER A 307 0.87 -18.14 3.38
N ASN A 308 0.29 -17.45 2.41
CA ASN A 308 1.05 -16.76 1.36
C ASN A 308 1.82 -15.58 1.93
N TYR A 309 2.95 -15.23 1.31
CA TYR A 309 3.72 -14.04 1.66
C TYR A 309 2.93 -12.79 1.30
N LEU A 310 2.84 -11.86 2.24
CA LEU A 310 2.33 -10.51 2.04
C LEU A 310 3.50 -9.57 1.83
N SER A 311 3.46 -8.77 0.77
CA SER A 311 4.56 -7.90 0.34
C SER A 311 4.30 -6.44 0.63
N GLY A 312 3.05 -5.99 0.51
CA GLY A 312 2.68 -4.59 0.69
C GLY A 312 1.29 -4.42 1.27
N VAL A 313 1.06 -3.30 1.92
CA VAL A 313 -0.24 -2.89 2.48
C VAL A 313 -0.44 -1.40 2.29
N THR A 314 -1.69 -0.99 2.04
CA THR A 314 -2.10 0.41 1.92
C THR A 314 -3.44 0.62 2.62
N PHE A 315 -3.77 1.87 2.89
CA PHE A 315 -5.06 2.30 3.42
C PHE A 315 -5.66 3.36 2.51
N SER A 316 -6.92 3.16 2.11
CA SER A 316 -7.69 4.18 1.37
C SER A 316 -8.30 5.19 2.33
N ARG A 317 -8.10 6.46 2.05
CA ARG A 317 -8.69 7.58 2.80
C ARG A 317 -9.87 8.17 2.07
#